data_a1988b8b666b8a332fbf4f304a0e7c0a
#
_entry.id   a1988b8b666b8a332fbf4f304a0e7c0a
#
_cell.length_a   1.000
_cell.length_b   1.000
_cell.length_c   1.000
_cell.angle_alpha   90.00
_cell.angle_beta   90.00
_cell.angle_gamma   90.00
#
_symmetry.space_group_name_H-M   'P 1'
#
loop_
_entity.id
_entity.type
_entity.pdbx_description
1 polymer ?
#
loop_
_entity_poly.entity_id
_entity_poly.type
_entity_poly.pdbx_seq_one_letter_code
_entity_poly.pdbx_strand_id
1 'polypeptide(L)'
;MPIPRRSPLSSRALPQRLRRLWPALLLAAASPLASAQAPPASPVSATAYDPLSAAAAEKLIGNVEAGVPPQCYTRTGANSNPCWTCHTSRNGRNQTDDWRLQQRYDFSDLGRTNHWTNLFQDRRAAIAGIGDAEALSYIRQDNYAALRPALLAQAGYQGWVPDLDYRQGFDAEGFARDGSDWRAFRYKPFPGTFWPTNGSADDVLIRLPARFRTDATGHPSRAVYKANLAILEAAMAVPDTVPDARLSRRIEPIDEAAAGIDLDGDGRIGGSVSRIRGLPTHYAGAASAETVLRYDYPQGTEFLHTVRYVDPDAPELMSARFKEVRYAIKRFQLNEQTRQWRYDEEAQERDIGGLPHYSGTSYSGQTNAFGWRLQGYIEDAAGRLRLQSREEQIYCMGCHTGIGVTVDQTFSLPRKVPGAAGWGPQSLAGIQDVPQAGSKEPEILRYLRRVGGGDEFRANAEMLERYFPGGRLDTARVRRAAPGGKGDIRDLITPSRNRALQLDKAYMLIVREQSFIHGRDALLAPAANVHAQLDNNDTALKASGRTYRDGRLWLDWDAFQAPAASATSQPR
;
A
#
# COMPACT_ATOMS: atom_id res chain seq x y z
N MET A 1 -18.10 60.65 15.76
CA MET A 1 -17.39 60.70 17.08
C MET A 1 -16.13 59.87 16.93
N PRO A 2 -14.93 60.46 17.10
CA PRO A 2 -13.67 59.82 16.81
C PRO A 2 -13.08 59.16 18.06
N ILE A 3 -12.41 58.04 17.84
CA ILE A 3 -11.66 57.25 18.84
C ILE A 3 -10.25 57.85 18.99
N PRO A 4 -9.70 58.00 20.18
CA PRO A 4 -8.38 58.60 20.37
C PRO A 4 -7.23 57.58 20.22
N ARG A 5 -6.19 58.03 19.54
CA ARG A 5 -4.86 57.41 19.45
C ARG A 5 -4.11 57.55 20.79
N ARG A 6 -3.40 56.49 21.20
CA ARG A 6 -2.34 56.60 22.23
C ARG A 6 -0.98 56.32 21.60
N SER A 7 -0.07 57.24 21.86
CA SER A 7 1.34 57.27 21.45
C SER A 7 2.26 56.44 22.38
N PRO A 8 3.52 56.20 21.98
CA PRO A 8 4.39 55.18 22.56
C PRO A 8 5.19 55.69 23.76
N LEU A 9 5.56 54.79 24.64
CA LEU A 9 6.46 55.08 25.78
C LEU A 9 7.88 54.57 25.51
N SER A 10 8.77 55.45 25.85
CA SER A 10 10.20 55.53 25.65
C SER A 10 11.05 54.50 26.38
N SER A 11 12.18 54.23 25.73
CA SER A 11 13.38 53.57 26.23
C SER A 11 13.94 54.13 27.53
N ARG A 12 14.36 53.30 28.47
CA ARG A 12 15.36 53.66 29.51
C ARG A 12 16.45 52.58 29.55
N ALA A 13 17.66 53.07 29.29
CA ALA A 13 18.92 52.37 29.48
C ALA A 13 19.30 52.35 30.98
N LEU A 14 19.97 51.32 31.43
CA LEU A 14 20.64 51.22 32.72
C LEU A 14 22.09 50.75 32.55
N PRO A 15 23.02 51.18 33.43
CA PRO A 15 24.43 51.31 33.09
C PRO A 15 25.30 50.09 33.45
N GLN A 16 26.43 50.04 32.75
CA GLN A 16 27.57 49.17 33.03
C GLN A 16 28.27 49.60 34.36
N ARG A 17 28.60 48.64 35.19
CA ARG A 17 29.76 48.71 36.11
C ARG A 17 30.36 47.36 36.43
N LEU A 18 31.61 47.23 36.12
CA LEU A 18 32.85 46.89 36.82
C LEU A 18 33.31 45.42 36.71
N ARG A 19 34.37 45.32 35.93
CA ARG A 19 35.36 44.24 35.92
C ARG A 19 36.06 44.10 37.25
N ARG A 20 36.24 42.89 37.75
CA ARG A 20 37.39 42.52 38.59
C ARG A 20 38.00 41.22 38.07
N LEU A 21 39.25 41.28 37.67
CA LEU A 21 40.17 40.21 37.34
C LEU A 21 40.67 39.54 38.61
N TRP A 22 40.68 38.24 38.66
CA TRP A 22 41.58 37.45 39.53
C TRP A 22 42.11 36.28 38.73
N PRO A 23 43.44 35.97 38.80
CA PRO A 23 44.04 34.84 38.12
C PRO A 23 43.92 33.58 38.99
N ALA A 24 43.47 32.50 38.45
CA ALA A 24 43.51 31.18 39.08
C ALA A 24 44.59 30.30 38.41
N LEU A 25 45.46 29.81 39.23
CA LEU A 25 46.53 28.86 38.94
C LEU A 25 45.96 27.59 38.27
N LEU A 26 46.61 27.17 37.17
CA LEU A 26 46.46 25.84 36.57
C LEU A 26 47.30 24.84 37.38
N LEU A 27 46.67 23.91 38.10
CA LEU A 27 47.24 22.65 38.52
C LEU A 27 46.74 21.58 37.55
N ALA A 28 47.64 21.04 36.73
CA ALA A 28 47.37 19.88 35.89
C ALA A 28 47.44 18.63 36.78
N ALA A 29 46.30 18.01 37.03
CA ALA A 29 46.21 16.67 37.57
C ALA A 29 45.88 15.69 36.40
N ALA A 30 46.88 14.89 36.03
CA ALA A 30 46.67 13.77 35.10
C ALA A 30 45.89 12.65 35.82
N SER A 31 44.65 12.47 35.46
CA SER A 31 43.88 11.27 35.87
C SER A 31 43.96 10.20 34.76
N PRO A 32 44.16 8.94 35.09
CA PRO A 32 44.17 7.87 34.09
C PRO A 32 42.73 7.68 33.57
N LEU A 33 42.58 7.68 32.24
CA LEU A 33 41.38 7.28 31.56
C LEU A 33 41.14 5.78 31.85
N ALA A 34 40.26 5.50 32.81
CA ALA A 34 39.67 4.17 32.96
C ALA A 34 38.68 4.00 31.81
N SER A 35 38.96 3.09 30.90
CA SER A 35 38.01 2.63 29.90
C SER A 35 36.81 1.99 30.61
N ALA A 36 35.75 2.74 30.74
CA ALA A 36 34.47 2.17 31.17
C ALA A 36 33.99 1.22 30.07
N GLN A 37 34.18 -0.07 30.25
CA GLN A 37 33.48 -1.09 29.51
C GLN A 37 31.96 -0.90 29.77
N ALA A 38 31.21 -0.71 28.71
CA ALA A 38 29.75 -0.73 28.77
C ALA A 38 29.32 -2.08 29.43
N PRO A 39 28.36 -2.04 30.37
CA PRO A 39 27.88 -3.28 30.95
C PRO A 39 27.30 -4.17 29.85
N PRO A 40 27.52 -5.52 29.93
CA PRO A 40 26.91 -6.43 28.99
C PRO A 40 25.39 -6.21 29.04
N ALA A 41 24.76 -6.06 27.86
CA ALA A 41 23.32 -5.96 27.74
C ALA A 41 22.70 -7.15 28.51
N SER A 42 21.92 -6.85 29.53
CA SER A 42 21.16 -7.86 30.26
C SER A 42 20.35 -8.68 29.25
N PRO A 43 20.31 -10.01 29.35
CA PRO A 43 19.46 -10.80 28.49
C PRO A 43 18.04 -10.29 28.65
N VAL A 44 17.45 -9.82 27.56
CA VAL A 44 16.02 -9.46 27.51
C VAL A 44 15.27 -10.69 28.00
N SER A 45 14.68 -10.60 29.19
CA SER A 45 13.83 -11.63 29.72
C SER A 45 12.83 -11.98 28.61
N ALA A 46 12.75 -13.25 28.24
CA ALA A 46 11.83 -13.72 27.22
C ALA A 46 10.41 -13.47 27.75
N THR A 47 9.90 -12.26 27.51
CA THR A 47 8.52 -11.91 27.84
C THR A 47 7.61 -12.91 27.14
N ALA A 48 6.66 -13.46 27.87
CA ALA A 48 5.67 -14.38 27.33
C ALA A 48 5.06 -13.77 26.06
N TYR A 49 4.86 -14.58 25.03
CA TYR A 49 4.25 -14.09 23.80
C TYR A 49 2.79 -13.75 24.03
N ASP A 50 2.47 -12.47 23.99
CA ASP A 50 1.10 -11.96 24.02
C ASP A 50 0.83 -11.17 22.73
N PRO A 51 0.07 -11.74 21.77
CA PRO A 51 -0.23 -11.08 20.50
C PRO A 51 -1.17 -9.89 20.64
N LEU A 52 -1.77 -9.65 21.81
CA LEU A 52 -2.70 -8.54 22.06
C LEU A 52 -2.09 -7.40 22.89
N SER A 53 -0.84 -7.54 23.32
CA SER A 53 -0.20 -6.65 24.30
C SER A 53 -0.25 -5.15 23.93
N ALA A 54 0.01 -4.80 22.68
CA ALA A 54 -0.01 -3.40 22.26
C ALA A 54 -1.43 -2.82 22.19
N ALA A 55 -2.40 -3.61 21.73
CA ALA A 55 -3.81 -3.22 21.71
C ALA A 55 -4.37 -3.05 23.13
N ALA A 56 -3.94 -3.90 24.07
CA ALA A 56 -4.34 -3.81 25.48
C ALA A 56 -3.67 -2.63 26.21
N ALA A 57 -2.46 -2.25 25.83
CA ALA A 57 -1.71 -1.15 26.44
C ALA A 57 -2.14 0.24 25.93
N GLU A 58 -2.85 0.31 24.82
CA GLU A 58 -3.26 1.57 24.19
C GLU A 58 -4.30 2.29 25.04
N LYS A 59 -3.94 3.49 25.52
CA LYS A 59 -4.84 4.35 26.32
C LYS A 59 -5.31 5.58 25.57
N LEU A 60 -4.44 6.17 24.77
CA LEU A 60 -4.67 7.40 24.02
C LEU A 60 -4.07 7.28 22.62
N ILE A 61 -4.71 7.93 21.66
CA ILE A 61 -4.17 8.10 20.31
C ILE A 61 -3.35 9.38 20.29
N GLY A 62 -2.06 9.28 19.98
CA GLY A 62 -1.14 10.42 19.89
C GLY A 62 -1.31 11.19 18.60
N ASN A 63 -1.56 10.50 17.48
CA ASN A 63 -1.80 11.08 16.17
C ASN A 63 -3.19 10.69 15.66
N VAL A 64 -4.19 11.53 15.90
CA VAL A 64 -5.57 11.30 15.43
C VAL A 64 -5.68 11.36 13.91
N GLU A 65 -4.68 11.93 13.23
CA GLU A 65 -4.56 12.03 11.78
C GLU A 65 -3.56 11.00 11.20
N ALA A 66 -3.36 9.88 11.88
CA ALA A 66 -2.50 8.79 11.39
C ALA A 66 -2.94 8.22 10.02
N GLY A 67 -4.14 8.56 9.54
CA GLY A 67 -4.59 8.31 8.18
C GLY A 67 -3.93 9.18 7.11
N VAL A 68 -3.24 10.27 7.45
CA VAL A 68 -2.48 11.10 6.49
C VAL A 68 -1.12 10.45 6.25
N PRO A 69 -0.85 9.82 5.10
CA PRO A 69 0.38 9.08 4.88
C PRO A 69 1.60 10.02 4.66
N PRO A 70 2.82 9.52 4.86
CA PRO A 70 4.04 10.35 4.71
C PRO A 70 4.24 10.90 3.29
N GLN A 71 3.66 10.27 2.27
CA GLN A 71 3.66 10.78 0.90
C GLN A 71 3.07 12.19 0.79
N CYS A 72 2.08 12.51 1.65
CA CYS A 72 1.42 13.81 1.64
C CYS A 72 2.35 14.97 2.04
N TYR A 73 3.47 14.69 2.70
CA TYR A 73 4.47 15.68 3.11
C TYR A 73 5.64 15.79 2.15
N THR A 74 5.59 15.14 0.97
CA THR A 74 6.70 15.16 0.03
C THR A 74 6.91 16.56 -0.53
N ARG A 75 8.14 17.04 -0.40
CA ARG A 75 8.59 18.31 -0.96
C ARG A 75 8.91 18.13 -2.45
N THR A 76 8.25 18.90 -3.30
CA THR A 76 8.51 18.90 -4.74
C THR A 76 9.29 20.14 -5.11
N GLY A 77 10.25 20.00 -6.02
CA GLY A 77 10.90 21.15 -6.63
C GLY A 77 9.93 21.92 -7.53
N ALA A 78 10.14 21.88 -8.84
CA ALA A 78 9.24 22.51 -9.81
C ALA A 78 8.21 21.54 -10.43
N ASN A 79 8.19 20.28 -10.02
CA ASN A 79 7.34 19.23 -10.57
C ASN A 79 6.13 18.97 -9.66
N SER A 80 5.24 18.06 -10.05
CA SER A 80 4.16 17.60 -9.19
C SER A 80 4.68 16.67 -8.10
N ASN A 81 4.16 16.81 -6.88
CA ASN A 81 4.36 15.82 -5.82
C ASN A 81 3.57 14.53 -6.13
N PRO A 82 3.72 13.45 -5.32
CA PRO A 82 2.98 12.20 -5.56
C PRO A 82 1.47 12.28 -5.31
N CYS A 83 0.91 13.37 -4.84
CA CYS A 83 -0.53 13.55 -4.54
C CYS A 83 -1.44 13.10 -5.70
N TRP A 84 -1.02 13.35 -6.94
CA TRP A 84 -1.78 13.00 -8.13
C TRP A 84 -1.94 11.49 -8.35
N THR A 85 -1.17 10.65 -7.68
CA THR A 85 -1.33 9.20 -7.78
C THR A 85 -2.58 8.71 -7.07
N CYS A 86 -3.01 9.44 -6.02
CA CYS A 86 -4.18 9.15 -5.20
C CYS A 86 -5.32 10.14 -5.45
N HIS A 87 -5.03 11.45 -5.42
CA HIS A 87 -6.01 12.52 -5.60
C HIS A 87 -6.16 12.84 -7.09
N THR A 88 -7.10 12.18 -7.73
CA THR A 88 -7.37 12.28 -9.17
C THR A 88 -8.88 12.46 -9.42
N SER A 89 -9.29 12.46 -10.68
CA SER A 89 -10.69 12.31 -11.02
C SER A 89 -11.21 10.94 -10.62
N ARG A 90 -12.47 10.86 -10.28
CA ARG A 90 -13.17 9.63 -9.87
C ARG A 90 -12.93 8.44 -10.80
N ASN A 91 -12.90 7.25 -10.21
CA ASN A 91 -12.80 5.98 -10.92
C ASN A 91 -14.04 5.12 -10.63
N GLY A 92 -14.72 4.66 -11.67
CA GLY A 92 -15.90 3.81 -11.57
C GLY A 92 -17.02 4.43 -10.74
N ARG A 93 -17.52 3.68 -9.75
CA ARG A 93 -18.54 4.14 -8.80
C ARG A 93 -17.99 4.97 -7.65
N ASN A 94 -16.67 5.08 -7.54
CA ASN A 94 -16.06 6.06 -6.65
C ASN A 94 -16.36 7.46 -7.21
N GLN A 95 -17.14 8.24 -6.49
CA GLN A 95 -17.57 9.55 -6.93
C GLN A 95 -16.71 10.69 -6.41
N THR A 96 -15.63 10.38 -5.70
CA THR A 96 -14.70 11.37 -5.18
C THR A 96 -13.85 11.94 -6.30
N ASP A 97 -14.14 13.16 -6.69
CA ASP A 97 -13.34 13.95 -7.63
C ASP A 97 -12.50 14.93 -6.81
N ASP A 98 -11.31 14.47 -6.38
CA ASP A 98 -10.48 15.17 -5.39
C ASP A 98 -9.14 15.70 -5.93
N TRP A 99 -8.99 15.73 -7.26
CA TRP A 99 -7.77 16.22 -7.92
C TRP A 99 -7.34 17.64 -7.50
N ARG A 100 -8.29 18.46 -7.00
CA ARG A 100 -8.01 19.81 -6.51
C ARG A 100 -7.13 19.82 -5.26
N LEU A 101 -7.12 18.73 -4.49
CA LEU A 101 -6.24 18.59 -3.32
C LEU A 101 -4.75 18.62 -3.69
N GLN A 102 -4.41 18.30 -4.95
CA GLN A 102 -3.05 18.47 -5.45
C GLN A 102 -2.57 19.93 -5.35
N GLN A 103 -3.45 20.91 -5.51
CA GLN A 103 -3.13 22.34 -5.42
C GLN A 103 -3.40 22.91 -4.03
N ARG A 104 -4.50 22.52 -3.40
CA ARG A 104 -4.90 23.09 -2.11
C ARG A 104 -3.90 22.74 -1.03
N TYR A 105 -3.47 21.48 -0.96
CA TYR A 105 -2.52 20.99 0.04
C TYR A 105 -2.91 21.48 1.46
N ASP A 106 -4.21 21.43 1.72
CA ASP A 106 -4.79 21.88 2.97
C ASP A 106 -4.64 20.78 4.03
N PHE A 107 -3.98 21.13 5.12
CA PHE A 107 -3.83 20.27 6.28
C PHE A 107 -4.53 20.93 7.47
N SER A 108 -5.08 20.13 8.37
CA SER A 108 -5.54 20.60 9.64
C SER A 108 -4.39 21.19 10.47
N ASP A 109 -4.71 21.90 11.53
CA ASP A 109 -3.67 22.47 12.41
C ASP A 109 -2.75 21.39 13.01
N LEU A 110 -3.28 20.19 13.30
CA LEU A 110 -2.50 19.04 13.75
C LEU A 110 -1.67 18.46 12.60
N GLY A 111 -2.29 18.28 11.44
CA GLY A 111 -1.65 17.69 10.25
C GLY A 111 -0.54 18.55 9.64
N ARG A 112 -0.43 19.84 9.98
CA ARG A 112 0.70 20.67 9.57
C ARG A 112 2.04 20.20 10.15
N THR A 113 2.02 19.50 11.27
CA THR A 113 3.20 18.82 11.79
C THR A 113 3.28 17.42 11.23
N ASN A 114 4.41 17.06 10.62
CA ASN A 114 4.65 15.71 10.14
C ASN A 114 4.96 14.80 11.32
N HIS A 115 3.99 14.00 11.74
CA HIS A 115 4.11 13.06 12.85
C HIS A 115 4.94 11.80 12.51
N TRP A 116 5.31 11.61 11.24
CA TRP A 116 6.14 10.49 10.79
C TRP A 116 7.63 10.77 11.05
N THR A 117 7.97 10.97 12.32
CA THR A 117 9.29 11.45 12.76
C THR A 117 10.42 10.48 12.51
N ASN A 118 10.12 9.17 12.25
CA ASN A 118 11.12 8.20 11.80
C ASN A 118 11.79 8.60 10.48
N LEU A 119 11.13 9.40 9.64
CA LEU A 119 11.71 9.93 8.40
C LEU A 119 12.93 10.84 8.63
N PHE A 120 13.06 11.42 9.81
CA PHE A 120 14.11 12.39 10.16
C PHE A 120 15.20 11.82 11.06
N GLN A 121 15.09 10.52 11.41
CA GLN A 121 16.08 9.85 12.24
C GLN A 121 17.32 9.44 11.43
N ASP A 122 18.50 9.76 11.93
CA ASP A 122 19.76 9.25 11.36
C ASP A 122 20.12 7.92 12.00
N ARG A 123 19.85 6.83 11.31
CA ARG A 123 20.13 5.46 11.77
C ARG A 123 21.39 4.86 11.14
N ARG A 124 22.18 5.63 10.37
CA ARG A 124 23.34 5.09 9.63
C ARG A 124 24.34 4.36 10.52
N ALA A 125 24.68 4.91 11.67
CA ALA A 125 25.59 4.26 12.61
C ALA A 125 25.01 2.96 13.19
N ALA A 126 23.72 2.95 13.54
CA ALA A 126 23.04 1.76 14.06
C ALA A 126 22.88 0.67 12.97
N ILE A 127 22.54 1.07 11.74
CA ILE A 127 22.48 0.17 10.57
C ILE A 127 23.83 -0.49 10.33
N ALA A 128 24.94 0.26 10.38
CA ALA A 128 26.29 -0.24 10.21
C ALA A 128 26.70 -1.25 11.32
N GLY A 129 26.09 -1.16 12.49
CA GLY A 129 26.31 -2.08 13.60
C GLY A 129 25.63 -3.46 13.44
N ILE A 130 24.70 -3.60 12.48
CA ILE A 130 24.01 -4.87 12.21
C ILE A 130 24.72 -5.60 11.06
N GLY A 131 25.19 -6.84 11.32
CA GLY A 131 25.84 -7.66 10.30
C GLY A 131 24.87 -8.13 9.21
N ASP A 132 25.36 -8.33 7.97
CA ASP A 132 24.55 -8.86 6.87
C ASP A 132 24.02 -10.27 7.18
N ALA A 133 24.85 -11.11 7.81
CA ALA A 133 24.47 -12.47 8.22
C ALA A 133 23.36 -12.45 9.29
N GLU A 134 23.40 -11.49 10.23
CA GLU A 134 22.35 -11.27 11.23
C GLU A 134 21.04 -10.88 10.55
N ALA A 135 21.09 -9.90 9.64
CA ALA A 135 19.91 -9.45 8.90
C ALA A 135 19.28 -10.58 8.08
N LEU A 136 20.08 -11.33 7.31
CA LEU A 136 19.62 -12.48 6.54
C LEU A 136 19.01 -13.57 7.43
N SER A 137 19.67 -13.90 8.55
CA SER A 137 19.13 -14.85 9.51
C SER A 137 17.78 -14.40 10.07
N TYR A 138 17.63 -13.10 10.37
CA TYR A 138 16.40 -12.53 10.89
C TYR A 138 15.26 -12.59 9.87
N ILE A 139 15.47 -12.10 8.65
CA ILE A 139 14.41 -12.03 7.63
C ILE A 139 13.95 -13.39 7.11
N ARG A 140 14.77 -14.45 7.30
CA ARG A 140 14.46 -15.82 6.88
C ARG A 140 13.75 -16.67 7.93
N GLN A 141 13.50 -16.13 9.12
CA GLN A 141 12.72 -16.81 10.16
C GLN A 141 11.21 -16.55 9.96
N ASP A 142 10.43 -17.63 10.00
CA ASP A 142 8.97 -17.54 10.01
C ASP A 142 8.49 -16.99 11.35
N ASN A 143 7.77 -15.87 11.32
CA ASN A 143 7.11 -15.29 12.48
C ASN A 143 5.57 -15.34 12.39
N TYR A 144 5.04 -15.93 11.31
CA TYR A 144 3.59 -16.00 11.05
C TYR A 144 2.96 -17.23 11.71
N ALA A 145 3.60 -18.39 11.63
CA ALA A 145 3.01 -19.65 12.09
C ALA A 145 2.61 -19.63 13.57
N ALA A 146 3.35 -18.87 14.41
CA ALA A 146 3.08 -18.75 15.84
C ALA A 146 1.86 -17.87 16.17
N LEU A 147 1.41 -17.01 15.25
CA LEU A 147 0.36 -16.03 15.52
C LEU A 147 -1.00 -16.69 15.77
N ARG A 148 -1.41 -17.63 14.91
CA ARG A 148 -2.71 -18.30 15.02
C ARG A 148 -2.92 -18.98 16.37
N PRO A 149 -2.04 -19.90 16.83
CA PRO A 149 -2.22 -20.55 18.12
C PRO A 149 -2.19 -19.56 19.29
N ALA A 150 -1.37 -18.50 19.20
CA ALA A 150 -1.31 -17.49 20.25
C ALA A 150 -2.63 -16.68 20.35
N LEU A 151 -3.24 -16.33 19.22
CA LEU A 151 -4.55 -15.65 19.22
C LEU A 151 -5.69 -16.55 19.71
N LEU A 152 -5.70 -17.84 19.32
CA LEU A 152 -6.69 -18.80 19.78
C LEU A 152 -6.62 -19.06 21.29
N ALA A 153 -5.45 -18.86 21.90
CA ALA A 153 -5.27 -18.96 23.34
C ALA A 153 -5.80 -17.72 24.11
N GLN A 154 -6.14 -16.63 23.41
CA GLN A 154 -6.64 -15.39 24.05
C GLN A 154 -8.14 -15.48 24.29
N ALA A 155 -8.53 -15.63 25.56
CA ALA A 155 -9.93 -15.70 25.93
C ALA A 155 -10.70 -14.42 25.54
N GLY A 156 -11.81 -14.58 24.82
CA GLY A 156 -12.68 -13.47 24.44
C GLY A 156 -12.21 -12.63 23.25
N TYR A 157 -11.11 -13.01 22.58
CA TYR A 157 -10.71 -12.33 21.35
C TYR A 157 -11.73 -12.59 20.23
N GLN A 158 -12.29 -11.52 19.66
CA GLN A 158 -13.33 -11.55 18.61
C GLN A 158 -12.84 -11.00 17.27
N GLY A 159 -11.56 -10.65 17.16
CA GLY A 159 -10.96 -10.18 15.92
C GLY A 159 -10.71 -11.32 14.93
N TRP A 160 -10.18 -10.96 13.76
CA TRP A 160 -9.79 -11.96 12.78
C TRP A 160 -8.60 -12.79 13.30
N VAL A 161 -8.68 -14.10 13.09
CA VAL A 161 -7.59 -15.03 13.37
C VAL A 161 -7.10 -15.58 12.04
N PRO A 162 -5.79 -15.47 11.72
CA PRO A 162 -5.24 -16.03 10.47
C PRO A 162 -5.57 -17.51 10.33
N ASP A 163 -6.11 -17.88 9.17
CA ASP A 163 -6.52 -19.25 8.85
C ASP A 163 -5.76 -19.87 7.66
N LEU A 164 -4.87 -19.10 7.02
CA LEU A 164 -3.97 -19.58 5.98
C LEU A 164 -2.68 -20.15 6.60
N ASP A 165 -2.28 -21.35 6.18
CA ASP A 165 -0.95 -21.91 6.48
C ASP A 165 0.00 -21.75 5.28
N TYR A 166 0.78 -20.69 5.26
CA TYR A 166 1.74 -20.39 4.19
C TYR A 166 2.76 -21.52 3.94
N ARG A 167 3.03 -22.38 4.93
CA ARG A 167 4.00 -23.49 4.79
C ARG A 167 3.52 -24.56 3.84
N GLN A 168 2.19 -24.72 3.65
CA GLN A 168 1.62 -25.65 2.68
C GLN A 168 1.67 -25.10 1.25
N GLY A 169 1.87 -23.78 1.10
CA GLY A 169 2.02 -23.11 -0.17
C GLY A 169 0.73 -23.12 -1.01
N PHE A 170 0.91 -22.91 -2.32
CA PHE A 170 -0.17 -22.75 -3.27
C PHE A 170 -0.03 -23.77 -4.40
N ASP A 171 -1.15 -24.13 -5.01
CA ASP A 171 -1.15 -24.94 -6.23
C ASP A 171 -0.84 -24.09 -7.49
N ALA A 172 -0.78 -24.74 -8.65
CA ALA A 172 -0.46 -24.06 -9.91
C ALA A 172 -1.51 -23.03 -10.36
N GLU A 173 -2.72 -23.11 -9.81
CA GLU A 173 -3.81 -22.15 -10.05
C GLU A 173 -3.88 -21.06 -8.97
N GLY A 174 -2.96 -21.03 -8.02
CA GLY A 174 -2.86 -20.05 -6.95
C GLY A 174 -3.74 -20.29 -5.74
N PHE A 175 -4.43 -21.43 -5.64
CA PHE A 175 -5.19 -21.78 -4.45
C PHE A 175 -4.29 -22.30 -3.34
N ALA A 176 -4.57 -21.89 -2.11
CA ALA A 176 -3.91 -22.41 -0.93
C ALA A 176 -4.17 -23.93 -0.78
N ARG A 177 -3.11 -24.68 -0.47
CA ARG A 177 -3.20 -26.15 -0.33
C ARG A 177 -3.74 -26.60 1.01
N ASP A 178 -3.88 -25.69 1.96
CA ASP A 178 -4.38 -25.95 3.32
C ASP A 178 -5.91 -26.07 3.41
N GLY A 179 -6.62 -25.91 2.30
CA GLY A 179 -8.08 -25.95 2.25
C GLY A 179 -8.77 -24.69 2.77
N SER A 180 -8.05 -23.62 3.02
CA SER A 180 -8.62 -22.34 3.48
C SER A 180 -9.35 -21.56 2.37
N ASP A 181 -9.29 -22.03 1.13
CA ASP A 181 -9.87 -21.40 -0.08
C ASP A 181 -9.32 -20.01 -0.42
N TRP A 182 -8.26 -19.58 0.23
CA TRP A 182 -7.54 -18.38 -0.21
C TRP A 182 -6.93 -18.60 -1.59
N ARG A 183 -6.99 -17.55 -2.42
CA ARG A 183 -6.38 -17.59 -3.75
C ARG A 183 -5.45 -16.39 -3.93
N ALA A 184 -4.17 -16.68 -4.19
CA ALA A 184 -3.15 -15.68 -4.47
C ALA A 184 -3.27 -15.18 -5.92
N PHE A 185 -2.96 -13.91 -6.15
CA PHE A 185 -2.92 -13.35 -7.50
C PHE A 185 -1.77 -12.35 -7.68
N ARG A 186 -1.26 -12.30 -8.89
CA ARG A 186 -0.18 -11.41 -9.33
C ARG A 186 -0.74 -10.10 -9.83
N TYR A 187 -0.10 -9.02 -9.48
CA TYR A 187 -0.51 -7.67 -9.88
C TYR A 187 0.70 -6.78 -10.12
N LYS A 188 0.50 -5.72 -10.90
CA LYS A 188 1.49 -4.67 -11.05
C LYS A 188 1.40 -3.72 -9.85
N PRO A 189 2.47 -3.56 -9.06
CA PRO A 189 2.47 -2.67 -7.89
C PRO A 189 2.01 -1.25 -8.23
N PHE A 190 1.30 -0.63 -7.29
CA PHE A 190 0.88 0.77 -7.44
C PHE A 190 2.10 1.70 -7.37
N PRO A 191 2.13 2.82 -8.11
CA PRO A 191 3.28 3.71 -8.15
C PRO A 191 3.72 4.20 -6.76
N GLY A 192 5.00 4.01 -6.45
CA GLY A 192 5.62 4.44 -5.19
C GLY A 192 5.25 3.62 -3.95
N THR A 193 4.46 2.53 -4.08
CA THR A 193 3.97 1.73 -2.93
C THR A 193 4.45 0.29 -3.02
N PHE A 194 4.97 -0.27 -1.91
CA PHE A 194 5.45 -1.66 -1.82
C PHE A 194 6.41 -2.06 -2.94
N TRP A 195 7.23 -1.11 -3.41
CA TRP A 195 8.30 -1.42 -4.34
C TRP A 195 9.49 -2.02 -3.58
N PRO A 196 10.06 -3.13 -4.03
CA PRO A 196 11.21 -3.74 -3.35
C PRO A 196 12.37 -2.77 -3.15
N THR A 197 12.61 -1.85 -4.09
CA THR A 197 13.63 -0.79 -3.94
C THR A 197 13.36 0.17 -2.78
N ASN A 198 12.14 0.15 -2.22
CA ASN A 198 11.74 0.87 -1.01
C ASN A 198 11.73 -0.01 0.24
N GLY A 199 12.24 -1.24 0.15
CA GLY A 199 12.48 -2.13 1.27
C GLY A 199 11.34 -3.06 1.62
N SER A 200 10.30 -3.19 0.79
CA SER A 200 9.19 -4.11 1.06
C SER A 200 8.77 -4.87 -0.17
N ALA A 201 8.53 -6.16 -0.01
CA ALA A 201 7.80 -7.00 -0.97
C ALA A 201 6.44 -7.34 -0.36
N ASP A 202 5.43 -7.55 -1.20
CA ASP A 202 4.08 -7.83 -0.73
C ASP A 202 3.38 -8.89 -1.58
N ASP A 203 2.36 -9.52 -1.01
CA ASP A 203 1.43 -10.36 -1.74
C ASP A 203 -0.02 -10.05 -1.34
N VAL A 204 -0.95 -10.34 -2.24
CA VAL A 204 -2.39 -10.19 -2.00
C VAL A 204 -3.11 -11.47 -2.38
N LEU A 205 -4.00 -11.89 -1.49
CA LEU A 205 -4.89 -13.02 -1.69
C LEU A 205 -6.34 -12.57 -1.57
N ILE A 206 -7.23 -13.26 -2.27
CA ILE A 206 -8.68 -13.04 -2.22
C ILE A 206 -9.39 -14.32 -1.80
N ARG A 207 -10.49 -14.15 -1.06
CA ARG A 207 -11.44 -15.22 -0.78
C ARG A 207 -12.86 -14.67 -0.88
N LEU A 208 -13.70 -15.38 -1.65
CA LEU A 208 -15.13 -15.08 -1.70
C LEU A 208 -15.88 -15.93 -0.65
N PRO A 209 -17.07 -15.49 -0.20
CA PRO A 209 -17.93 -16.29 0.68
C PRO A 209 -18.26 -17.67 0.12
N ALA A 210 -18.60 -18.61 1.00
CA ALA A 210 -18.87 -20.00 0.61
C ALA A 210 -19.86 -20.15 -0.53
N ARG A 211 -20.93 -19.33 -0.59
CA ARG A 211 -21.91 -19.38 -1.68
C ARG A 211 -21.34 -19.14 -3.07
N PHE A 212 -20.22 -18.42 -3.18
CA PHE A 212 -19.52 -18.19 -4.45
C PHE A 212 -18.56 -19.31 -4.82
N ARG A 213 -18.37 -20.29 -3.95
CA ARG A 213 -17.47 -21.43 -4.11
C ARG A 213 -18.22 -22.77 -4.17
N THR A 214 -19.55 -22.70 -4.25
CA THR A 214 -20.47 -23.83 -4.13
C THR A 214 -21.33 -23.89 -5.39
N ASP A 215 -21.55 -25.07 -5.92
CA ASP A 215 -22.46 -25.27 -7.04
C ASP A 215 -23.94 -25.11 -6.64
N ALA A 216 -24.84 -25.19 -7.62
CA ALA A 216 -26.28 -25.02 -7.37
C ALA A 216 -26.89 -26.12 -6.49
N THR A 217 -26.18 -27.22 -6.26
CA THR A 217 -26.61 -28.33 -5.41
C THR A 217 -26.04 -28.27 -3.98
N GLY A 218 -25.22 -27.24 -3.69
CA GLY A 218 -24.64 -27.01 -2.38
C GLY A 218 -23.29 -27.67 -2.14
N HIS A 219 -22.65 -28.25 -3.17
CA HIS A 219 -21.33 -28.86 -3.03
C HIS A 219 -20.20 -27.89 -3.40
N PRO A 220 -19.06 -27.95 -2.73
CA PRO A 220 -17.88 -27.17 -3.11
C PRO A 220 -17.49 -27.43 -4.57
N SER A 221 -17.32 -26.36 -5.35
CA SER A 221 -16.97 -26.45 -6.77
C SER A 221 -15.88 -25.45 -7.13
N ARG A 222 -14.71 -25.95 -7.51
CA ARG A 222 -13.60 -25.11 -7.98
C ARG A 222 -13.95 -24.41 -9.29
N ALA A 223 -14.72 -25.04 -10.18
CA ALA A 223 -15.15 -24.45 -11.44
C ALA A 223 -16.04 -23.21 -11.18
N VAL A 224 -17.03 -23.34 -10.30
CA VAL A 224 -17.88 -22.22 -9.88
C VAL A 224 -17.07 -21.13 -9.22
N TYR A 225 -16.12 -21.47 -8.33
CA TYR A 225 -15.28 -20.47 -7.70
C TYR A 225 -14.42 -19.69 -8.69
N LYS A 226 -13.79 -20.39 -9.66
CA LYS A 226 -13.02 -19.76 -10.75
C LYS A 226 -13.90 -18.86 -11.60
N ALA A 227 -15.09 -19.30 -11.98
CA ALA A 227 -16.05 -18.49 -12.74
C ALA A 227 -16.46 -17.22 -12.00
N ASN A 228 -16.81 -17.33 -10.72
CA ASN A 228 -17.22 -16.18 -9.91
C ASN A 228 -16.07 -15.18 -9.68
N LEU A 229 -14.83 -15.66 -9.50
CA LEU A 229 -13.65 -14.79 -9.46
C LEU A 229 -13.40 -14.08 -10.79
N ALA A 230 -13.61 -14.78 -11.93
CA ALA A 230 -13.46 -14.18 -13.25
C ALA A 230 -14.54 -13.13 -13.54
N ILE A 231 -15.79 -13.37 -13.14
CA ILE A 231 -16.88 -12.40 -13.23
C ILE A 231 -16.54 -11.16 -12.39
N LEU A 232 -16.10 -11.37 -11.14
CA LEU A 232 -15.70 -10.27 -10.26
C LEU A 232 -14.50 -9.49 -10.83
N GLU A 233 -13.48 -10.19 -11.36
CA GLU A 233 -12.35 -9.54 -12.03
C GLU A 233 -12.82 -8.68 -13.21
N ALA A 234 -13.75 -9.18 -14.02
CA ALA A 234 -14.31 -8.44 -15.14
C ALA A 234 -15.09 -7.21 -14.68
N ALA A 235 -15.87 -7.34 -13.59
CA ALA A 235 -16.62 -6.23 -13.00
C ALA A 235 -15.73 -5.13 -12.42
N MET A 236 -14.56 -5.48 -11.89
CA MET A 236 -13.66 -4.55 -11.20
C MET A 236 -12.56 -3.96 -12.11
N ALA A 237 -12.05 -4.75 -13.07
CA ALA A 237 -10.80 -4.43 -13.78
C ALA A 237 -10.99 -3.82 -15.17
N VAL A 238 -12.22 -3.57 -15.58
CA VAL A 238 -12.52 -2.91 -16.88
C VAL A 238 -12.99 -1.48 -16.65
N PRO A 239 -12.40 -0.47 -17.35
CA PRO A 239 -12.78 0.93 -17.18
C PRO A 239 -14.27 1.22 -17.45
N ASP A 240 -14.80 2.24 -16.79
CA ASP A 240 -16.20 2.70 -16.91
C ASP A 240 -16.57 3.24 -18.31
N THR A 241 -15.57 3.57 -19.11
CA THR A 241 -15.75 3.94 -20.51
C THR A 241 -16.21 2.77 -21.41
N VAL A 242 -16.14 1.53 -20.90
CA VAL A 242 -16.58 0.33 -21.61
C VAL A 242 -17.94 -0.11 -21.05
N PRO A 243 -19.04 -0.05 -21.85
CA PRO A 243 -20.36 -0.53 -21.45
C PRO A 243 -20.35 -2.03 -21.13
N ASP A 244 -21.21 -2.49 -20.22
CA ASP A 244 -21.28 -3.89 -19.78
C ASP A 244 -21.48 -4.87 -20.93
N ALA A 245 -22.37 -4.55 -21.88
CA ALA A 245 -22.62 -5.39 -23.06
C ALA A 245 -21.42 -5.50 -24.03
N ARG A 246 -20.44 -4.58 -23.93
CA ARG A 246 -19.23 -4.57 -24.76
C ARG A 246 -18.00 -4.93 -23.96
N LEU A 247 -18.16 -5.25 -22.69
CA LEU A 247 -17.06 -5.64 -21.83
C LEU A 247 -16.37 -6.88 -22.42
N SER A 248 -15.05 -6.86 -22.42
CA SER A 248 -14.24 -8.00 -22.83
C SER A 248 -13.02 -8.08 -21.93
N ARG A 249 -12.87 -9.19 -21.20
CA ARG A 249 -11.75 -9.41 -20.28
C ARG A 249 -11.15 -10.78 -20.50
N ARG A 250 -9.84 -10.86 -20.68
CA ARG A 250 -9.08 -12.12 -20.70
C ARG A 250 -9.06 -12.70 -19.28
N ILE A 251 -9.49 -13.94 -19.15
CA ILE A 251 -9.55 -14.72 -17.91
C ILE A 251 -8.70 -15.99 -18.04
N GLU A 252 -8.53 -16.72 -16.95
CA GLU A 252 -8.00 -18.08 -17.01
C GLU A 252 -8.98 -18.99 -17.78
N PRO A 253 -8.52 -20.13 -18.33
CA PRO A 253 -9.43 -21.11 -18.93
C PRO A 253 -10.45 -21.64 -17.90
N ILE A 254 -11.75 -21.53 -18.23
CA ILE A 254 -12.86 -21.99 -17.39
C ILE A 254 -13.75 -22.88 -18.23
N ASP A 255 -14.09 -24.05 -17.70
CA ASP A 255 -15.10 -24.95 -18.25
C ASP A 255 -16.49 -24.42 -17.85
N GLU A 256 -17.24 -23.92 -18.82
CA GLU A 256 -18.58 -23.36 -18.60
C GLU A 256 -19.59 -24.43 -18.17
N ALA A 257 -19.49 -25.65 -18.70
CA ALA A 257 -20.40 -26.72 -18.30
C ALA A 257 -20.21 -27.09 -16.83
N ALA A 258 -18.95 -27.16 -16.36
CA ALA A 258 -18.64 -27.42 -14.97
C ALA A 258 -18.99 -26.21 -14.05
N ALA A 259 -18.97 -25.00 -14.57
CA ALA A 259 -19.33 -23.78 -13.84
C ALA A 259 -20.85 -23.48 -13.89
N GLY A 260 -21.56 -23.99 -14.87
CA GLY A 260 -22.98 -23.77 -15.06
C GLY A 260 -23.36 -22.37 -15.53
N ILE A 261 -22.47 -21.70 -16.30
CA ILE A 261 -22.70 -20.33 -16.76
C ILE A 261 -22.04 -20.07 -18.11
N ASP A 262 -22.73 -19.34 -18.99
CA ASP A 262 -22.20 -18.78 -20.24
C ASP A 262 -21.38 -17.50 -19.91
N LEU A 263 -20.07 -17.54 -20.14
CA LEU A 263 -19.15 -16.43 -19.85
C LEU A 263 -18.73 -15.67 -21.12
N ASP A 264 -18.80 -16.30 -22.29
CA ASP A 264 -18.40 -15.64 -23.52
C ASP A 264 -19.59 -15.08 -24.33
N GLY A 265 -20.81 -15.28 -23.85
CA GLY A 265 -22.02 -14.68 -24.38
C GLY A 265 -22.44 -15.28 -25.74
N ASP A 266 -22.07 -16.53 -26.04
CA ASP A 266 -22.44 -17.19 -27.28
C ASP A 266 -23.84 -17.87 -27.22
N GLY A 267 -24.48 -17.84 -26.04
CA GLY A 267 -25.80 -18.41 -25.77
C GLY A 267 -25.75 -19.92 -25.46
N ARG A 268 -24.59 -20.53 -25.24
CA ARG A 268 -24.40 -21.93 -24.89
C ARG A 268 -23.61 -22.02 -23.59
N ILE A 269 -23.88 -23.09 -22.85
CA ILE A 269 -23.08 -23.43 -21.67
C ILE A 269 -22.25 -24.66 -22.05
N GLY A 270 -20.99 -24.43 -22.42
CA GLY A 270 -20.13 -25.55 -22.81
C GLY A 270 -18.77 -25.13 -23.35
N GLY A 271 -17.82 -26.05 -23.24
CA GLY A 271 -16.46 -25.81 -23.68
C GLY A 271 -15.61 -25.07 -22.63
N SER A 272 -14.38 -24.75 -23.00
CA SER A 272 -13.45 -24.02 -22.19
C SER A 272 -13.23 -22.61 -22.78
N VAL A 273 -13.60 -21.60 -22.02
CA VAL A 273 -13.46 -20.20 -22.43
C VAL A 273 -12.32 -19.52 -21.67
N SER A 274 -11.62 -18.60 -22.33
CA SER A 274 -10.52 -17.82 -21.76
C SER A 274 -10.78 -16.31 -21.82
N ARG A 275 -12.03 -15.93 -22.09
CA ARG A 275 -12.44 -14.52 -22.17
C ARG A 275 -13.91 -14.36 -21.82
N ILE A 276 -14.21 -13.45 -20.90
CA ILE A 276 -15.58 -12.98 -20.69
C ILE A 276 -15.93 -11.98 -21.79
N ARG A 277 -17.15 -12.09 -22.34
CA ARG A 277 -17.76 -11.15 -23.30
C ARG A 277 -19.13 -10.73 -22.81
N GLY A 278 -19.29 -9.44 -22.58
CA GLY A 278 -20.41 -8.95 -21.79
C GLY A 278 -20.22 -9.23 -20.28
N LEU A 279 -20.78 -8.41 -19.44
CA LEU A 279 -20.76 -8.68 -17.99
C LEU A 279 -22.00 -9.48 -17.62
N PRO A 280 -21.87 -10.70 -17.06
CA PRO A 280 -23.00 -11.45 -16.55
C PRO A 280 -23.79 -10.61 -15.52
N THR A 281 -25.11 -10.76 -15.48
CA THR A 281 -25.97 -10.05 -14.52
C THR A 281 -25.95 -10.68 -13.13
N HIS A 282 -25.61 -11.97 -13.03
CA HIS A 282 -25.57 -12.74 -11.80
C HIS A 282 -24.32 -13.61 -11.75
N TYR A 283 -23.95 -14.01 -10.56
CA TYR A 283 -22.89 -14.98 -10.32
C TYR A 283 -23.37 -16.43 -10.58
N ALA A 284 -22.45 -17.38 -10.60
CA ALA A 284 -22.73 -18.78 -10.85
C ALA A 284 -22.98 -19.57 -9.55
N GLY A 285 -23.57 -20.76 -9.69
CA GLY A 285 -23.78 -21.73 -8.61
C GLY A 285 -24.75 -21.26 -7.53
N ALA A 286 -24.42 -21.51 -6.26
CA ALA A 286 -25.24 -21.08 -5.13
C ALA A 286 -25.33 -19.56 -4.97
N ALA A 287 -24.49 -18.81 -5.65
CA ALA A 287 -24.54 -17.34 -5.71
C ALA A 287 -25.40 -16.80 -6.88
N SER A 288 -26.18 -17.64 -7.57
CA SER A 288 -26.98 -17.23 -8.74
C SER A 288 -28.09 -16.19 -8.44
N ALA A 289 -28.45 -15.98 -7.18
CA ALA A 289 -29.33 -14.90 -6.76
C ALA A 289 -28.60 -13.56 -6.52
N GLU A 290 -27.26 -13.57 -6.48
CA GLU A 290 -26.46 -12.39 -6.25
C GLU A 290 -26.22 -11.63 -7.56
N THR A 291 -26.61 -10.37 -7.60
CA THR A 291 -26.39 -9.50 -8.77
C THR A 291 -24.94 -9.08 -8.88
N VAL A 292 -24.40 -9.10 -10.09
CA VAL A 292 -23.06 -8.57 -10.36
C VAL A 292 -23.12 -7.04 -10.42
N LEU A 293 -22.43 -6.38 -9.51
CA LEU A 293 -22.32 -4.94 -9.48
C LEU A 293 -20.93 -4.50 -9.94
N ARG A 294 -20.88 -3.59 -10.92
CA ARG A 294 -19.58 -3.01 -11.31
C ARG A 294 -19.00 -2.18 -10.18
N TYR A 295 -17.70 -2.37 -9.93
CA TYR A 295 -16.92 -1.62 -8.96
C TYR A 295 -17.46 -1.71 -7.53
N ASP A 296 -18.02 -2.87 -7.18
CA ASP A 296 -18.53 -3.15 -5.84
C ASP A 296 -18.32 -4.62 -5.50
N TYR A 297 -17.49 -4.90 -4.50
CA TYR A 297 -17.24 -6.27 -4.06
C TYR A 297 -18.46 -6.86 -3.35
N PRO A 298 -18.79 -8.13 -3.59
CA PRO A 298 -19.84 -8.81 -2.84
C PRO A 298 -19.59 -8.77 -1.33
N GLN A 299 -20.67 -8.66 -0.56
CA GLN A 299 -20.59 -8.76 0.90
C GLN A 299 -19.93 -10.09 1.31
N GLY A 300 -18.95 -10.00 2.21
CA GLY A 300 -18.17 -11.13 2.69
C GLY A 300 -16.93 -11.41 1.86
N THR A 301 -16.62 -10.64 0.81
CA THR A 301 -15.31 -10.70 0.14
C THR A 301 -14.20 -10.37 1.12
N GLU A 302 -13.16 -11.17 1.13
CA GLU A 302 -12.01 -11.02 2.00
C GLU A 302 -10.74 -10.81 1.19
N PHE A 303 -9.85 -9.97 1.70
CA PHE A 303 -8.47 -9.82 1.23
C PHE A 303 -7.50 -10.09 2.36
N LEU A 304 -6.43 -10.79 2.05
CA LEU A 304 -5.25 -10.94 2.88
C LEU A 304 -4.07 -10.31 2.14
N HIS A 305 -3.52 -9.25 2.70
CA HIS A 305 -2.36 -8.54 2.17
C HIS A 305 -1.21 -8.65 3.16
N THR A 306 -0.09 -9.22 2.74
CA THR A 306 1.09 -9.33 3.58
C THR A 306 2.18 -8.39 3.09
N VAL A 307 2.92 -7.82 4.01
CA VAL A 307 4.12 -7.02 3.73
C VAL A 307 5.31 -7.73 4.34
N ARG A 308 6.35 -7.94 3.52
CA ARG A 308 7.53 -8.72 3.92
C ARG A 308 8.81 -7.93 3.74
N TYR A 309 9.86 -8.42 4.37
CA TYR A 309 11.22 -7.98 4.09
C TYR A 309 11.63 -8.38 2.68
N VAL A 310 12.64 -7.73 2.15
CA VAL A 310 13.19 -8.04 0.83
C VAL A 310 14.38 -8.99 0.99
N ASP A 311 14.20 -10.28 0.73
CA ASP A 311 15.34 -11.20 0.67
C ASP A 311 16.00 -11.12 -0.71
N PRO A 312 17.17 -10.45 -0.83
CA PRO A 312 17.82 -10.25 -2.12
C PRO A 312 18.33 -11.53 -2.78
N ASP A 313 18.40 -12.62 -2.02
CA ASP A 313 18.88 -13.92 -2.49
C ASP A 313 17.69 -14.85 -2.85
N ALA A 314 16.44 -14.46 -2.54
CA ALA A 314 15.24 -15.22 -2.93
C ALA A 314 14.80 -14.88 -4.37
N PRO A 315 14.32 -15.86 -5.15
CA PRO A 315 13.94 -15.65 -6.57
C PRO A 315 12.92 -14.52 -6.77
N GLU A 316 11.96 -14.38 -5.86
CA GLU A 316 10.89 -13.36 -5.92
C GLU A 316 11.09 -12.24 -4.89
N LEU A 317 12.30 -12.10 -4.34
CA LEU A 317 12.65 -11.11 -3.32
C LEU A 317 11.82 -11.21 -2.03
N MET A 318 11.03 -12.24 -1.86
CA MET A 318 10.07 -12.40 -0.76
C MET A 318 10.72 -13.16 0.40
N SER A 319 10.86 -12.53 1.55
CA SER A 319 11.37 -13.17 2.77
C SER A 319 10.36 -14.14 3.39
N ALA A 320 10.83 -15.04 4.27
CA ALA A 320 9.94 -15.85 5.10
C ALA A 320 9.26 -15.02 6.21
N ARG A 321 9.92 -13.93 6.65
CA ARG A 321 9.43 -13.07 7.73
C ARG A 321 8.47 -12.02 7.23
N PHE A 322 7.39 -11.82 7.97
CA PHE A 322 6.36 -10.82 7.73
C PHE A 322 6.67 -9.56 8.55
N LYS A 323 6.67 -8.40 7.90
CA LYS A 323 6.61 -7.10 8.56
C LYS A 323 5.21 -6.84 9.09
N GLU A 324 4.22 -7.08 8.22
CA GLU A 324 2.81 -6.88 8.52
C GLU A 324 1.95 -7.95 7.85
N VAL A 325 0.83 -8.26 8.50
CA VAL A 325 -0.28 -9.04 7.95
C VAL A 325 -1.52 -8.18 8.06
N ARG A 326 -2.18 -7.91 6.93
CA ARG A 326 -3.33 -7.03 6.82
C ARG A 326 -4.52 -7.81 6.28
N TYR A 327 -5.62 -7.76 7.00
CA TYR A 327 -6.87 -8.39 6.64
C TYR A 327 -7.93 -7.35 6.37
N ALA A 328 -8.71 -7.55 5.30
CA ALA A 328 -9.87 -6.73 4.99
C ALA A 328 -11.07 -7.61 4.66
N ILE A 329 -12.26 -7.20 5.08
CA ILE A 329 -13.52 -7.88 4.75
C ILE A 329 -14.61 -6.87 4.43
N LYS A 330 -15.35 -7.11 3.33
CA LYS A 330 -16.55 -6.34 2.97
C LYS A 330 -17.70 -6.75 3.86
N ARG A 331 -18.06 -5.93 4.83
CA ARG A 331 -19.10 -6.22 5.84
C ARG A 331 -20.51 -5.99 5.32
N PHE A 332 -20.68 -5.00 4.46
CA PHE A 332 -21.95 -4.67 3.83
C PHE A 332 -21.72 -3.97 2.48
N GLN A 333 -22.72 -4.02 1.63
CA GLN A 333 -22.81 -3.23 0.41
C GLN A 333 -23.78 -2.08 0.62
N LEU A 334 -23.49 -0.94 -0.01
CA LEU A 334 -24.36 0.23 0.01
C LEU A 334 -25.20 0.26 -1.27
N ASN A 335 -26.48 0.62 -1.13
CA ASN A 335 -27.25 1.04 -2.30
C ASN A 335 -26.69 2.36 -2.86
N GLU A 336 -27.07 2.70 -4.09
CA GLU A 336 -26.54 3.87 -4.81
C GLU A 336 -26.76 5.18 -4.05
N GLN A 337 -27.95 5.39 -3.51
CA GLN A 337 -28.29 6.62 -2.78
C GLN A 337 -27.45 6.77 -1.50
N THR A 338 -27.32 5.72 -0.72
CA THR A 338 -26.51 5.75 0.50
C THR A 338 -25.02 5.94 0.19
N ARG A 339 -24.53 5.31 -0.90
CA ARG A 339 -23.16 5.49 -1.35
C ARG A 339 -22.90 6.94 -1.75
N GLN A 340 -23.78 7.54 -2.54
CA GLN A 340 -23.67 8.95 -2.91
C GLN A 340 -23.62 9.85 -1.68
N TRP A 341 -24.50 9.61 -0.72
CA TRP A 341 -24.52 10.38 0.53
C TRP A 341 -23.21 10.28 1.31
N ARG A 342 -22.61 9.07 1.36
CA ARG A 342 -21.28 8.89 2.01
C ARG A 342 -20.17 9.67 1.30
N TYR A 343 -20.18 9.71 -0.04
CA TYR A 343 -19.22 10.54 -0.77
C TYR A 343 -19.44 12.04 -0.55
N ASP A 344 -20.68 12.48 -0.46
CA ASP A 344 -21.01 13.88 -0.15
C ASP A 344 -20.56 14.25 1.27
N GLU A 345 -20.71 13.34 2.24
CA GLU A 345 -20.22 13.49 3.61
C GLU A 345 -18.69 13.63 3.66
N GLU A 346 -17.95 12.71 3.02
CA GLU A 346 -16.49 12.81 2.92
C GLU A 346 -16.03 14.08 2.20
N ALA A 347 -16.76 14.53 1.19
CA ALA A 347 -16.45 15.80 0.50
C ALA A 347 -16.62 17.01 1.44
N GLN A 348 -17.67 17.03 2.26
CA GLN A 348 -17.89 18.07 3.26
C GLN A 348 -16.80 18.06 4.34
N GLU A 349 -16.45 16.88 4.88
CA GLU A 349 -15.34 16.74 5.86
C GLU A 349 -14.04 17.30 5.29
N ARG A 350 -13.71 16.94 4.05
CA ARG A 350 -12.54 17.47 3.35
C ARG A 350 -12.56 19.00 3.23
N ASP A 351 -13.71 19.58 2.91
CA ASP A 351 -13.83 21.02 2.70
C ASP A 351 -13.66 21.82 4.01
N ILE A 352 -13.87 21.21 5.16
CA ILE A 352 -13.62 21.78 6.50
C ILE A 352 -12.27 21.32 7.10
N GLY A 353 -11.45 20.61 6.35
CA GLY A 353 -10.16 20.08 6.83
C GLY A 353 -10.29 18.86 7.73
N GLY A 354 -11.39 18.12 7.66
CA GLY A 354 -11.62 16.88 8.38
C GLY A 354 -11.05 15.66 7.68
N LEU A 355 -11.06 14.54 8.39
CA LEU A 355 -10.74 13.22 7.86
C LEU A 355 -12.00 12.35 7.82
N PRO A 356 -12.07 11.35 6.93
CA PRO A 356 -13.17 10.39 6.89
C PRO A 356 -13.36 9.67 8.22
N HIS A 357 -14.60 9.38 8.57
CA HIS A 357 -14.94 8.70 9.82
C HIS A 357 -14.63 7.21 9.74
N TYR A 358 -13.99 6.70 10.80
CA TYR A 358 -13.72 5.28 11.02
C TYR A 358 -14.33 4.83 12.33
N SER A 359 -14.96 3.68 12.32
CA SER A 359 -15.53 3.07 13.52
C SER A 359 -14.81 1.75 13.84
N GLY A 360 -14.71 1.43 15.12
CA GLY A 360 -14.12 0.18 15.56
C GLY A 360 -13.09 0.37 16.68
N THR A 361 -12.43 -0.73 16.99
CA THR A 361 -11.38 -0.81 18.01
C THR A 361 -10.18 -1.56 17.44
N SER A 362 -9.04 -1.54 18.12
CA SER A 362 -7.90 -2.39 17.76
C SER A 362 -8.30 -3.86 17.65
N TYR A 363 -9.15 -4.36 18.55
CA TYR A 363 -9.59 -5.75 18.59
C TYR A 363 -10.54 -6.13 17.45
N SER A 364 -11.45 -5.26 17.06
CA SER A 364 -12.44 -5.53 16.01
C SER A 364 -11.98 -5.13 14.62
N GLY A 365 -10.92 -4.33 14.53
CA GLY A 365 -10.51 -3.65 13.30
C GLY A 365 -11.24 -2.33 13.09
N GLN A 366 -10.78 -1.54 12.11
CA GLN A 366 -11.38 -0.26 11.71
C GLN A 366 -12.31 -0.47 10.53
N THR A 367 -13.50 0.11 10.59
CA THR A 367 -14.51 0.03 9.51
C THR A 367 -14.68 1.41 8.89
N ASN A 368 -14.55 1.50 7.56
CA ASN A 368 -14.84 2.72 6.82
C ASN A 368 -16.34 2.86 6.52
N ALA A 369 -16.73 4.04 6.03
CA ALA A 369 -18.12 4.35 5.72
C ALA A 369 -18.71 3.50 4.56
N PHE A 370 -17.87 2.82 3.78
CA PHE A 370 -18.24 2.04 2.59
C PHE A 370 -18.29 0.54 2.82
N GLY A 371 -18.20 0.10 4.07
CA GLY A 371 -18.42 -1.29 4.45
C GLY A 371 -17.16 -2.16 4.53
N TRP A 372 -15.98 -1.63 4.33
CA TRP A 372 -14.74 -2.37 4.54
C TRP A 372 -14.28 -2.28 5.99
N ARG A 373 -14.01 -3.42 6.59
CA ARG A 373 -13.35 -3.53 7.89
C ARG A 373 -11.94 -4.06 7.69
N LEU A 374 -10.96 -3.30 8.21
CA LEU A 374 -9.54 -3.61 8.14
C LEU A 374 -8.97 -3.90 9.52
N GLN A 375 -8.10 -4.89 9.61
CA GLN A 375 -7.36 -5.24 10.82
C GLN A 375 -5.93 -5.64 10.44
N GLY A 376 -4.96 -5.33 11.29
CA GLY A 376 -3.56 -5.59 10.98
C GLY A 376 -2.77 -6.14 12.16
N TYR A 377 -1.72 -6.91 11.82
CA TYR A 377 -0.70 -7.39 12.74
C TYR A 377 0.65 -6.86 12.26
N ILE A 378 1.54 -6.60 13.22
CA ILE A 378 2.89 -6.06 12.99
C ILE A 378 3.84 -6.67 14.01
N GLU A 379 5.14 -6.59 13.79
CA GLU A 379 6.12 -7.20 14.68
C GLU A 379 6.15 -6.53 16.07
N ASP A 380 6.30 -7.34 17.12
CA ASP A 380 6.69 -6.88 18.46
C ASP A 380 8.23 -6.69 18.52
N ALA A 381 8.75 -6.17 19.62
CA ALA A 381 10.18 -5.91 19.79
C ALA A 381 11.06 -7.17 19.67
N ALA A 382 10.49 -8.37 19.82
CA ALA A 382 11.16 -9.65 19.60
C ALA A 382 10.95 -10.20 18.17
N GLY A 383 10.28 -9.46 17.30
CA GLY A 383 10.01 -9.85 15.91
C GLY A 383 8.84 -10.86 15.75
N ARG A 384 8.00 -11.05 16.76
CA ARG A 384 6.78 -11.87 16.67
C ARG A 384 5.60 -10.99 16.26
N LEU A 385 4.67 -11.50 15.48
CA LEU A 385 3.51 -10.72 15.05
C LEU A 385 2.55 -10.46 16.19
N ARG A 386 2.15 -9.22 16.41
CA ARG A 386 1.15 -8.77 17.35
C ARG A 386 0.05 -7.96 16.68
N LEU A 387 -1.12 -7.90 17.29
CA LEU A 387 -2.20 -7.02 16.85
C LEU A 387 -1.70 -5.56 16.88
N GLN A 388 -1.99 -4.83 15.83
CA GLN A 388 -1.73 -3.40 15.77
C GLN A 388 -2.60 -2.65 16.77
N SER A 389 -2.08 -1.60 17.38
CA SER A 389 -2.86 -0.63 18.12
C SER A 389 -3.88 0.06 17.20
N ARG A 390 -4.86 0.76 17.76
CA ARG A 390 -5.84 1.50 16.97
C ARG A 390 -5.17 2.58 16.11
N GLU A 391 -4.21 3.31 16.66
CA GLU A 391 -3.44 4.33 15.94
C GLU A 391 -2.67 3.73 14.77
N GLU A 392 -2.03 2.57 14.98
CA GLU A 392 -1.36 1.85 13.91
C GLU A 392 -2.33 1.36 12.82
N GLN A 393 -3.57 0.99 13.17
CA GLN A 393 -4.59 0.58 12.20
C GLN A 393 -5.19 1.76 11.43
N ILE A 394 -5.31 2.95 12.04
CA ILE A 394 -5.78 4.16 11.36
C ILE A 394 -4.91 4.51 10.17
N TYR A 395 -3.61 4.19 10.20
CA TYR A 395 -2.72 4.37 9.06
C TYR A 395 -3.26 3.74 7.75
N CYS A 396 -3.87 2.57 7.84
CA CYS A 396 -4.45 1.89 6.67
C CYS A 396 -5.63 2.69 6.06
N MET A 397 -6.34 3.41 6.92
CA MET A 397 -7.55 4.12 6.54
C MET A 397 -7.27 5.35 5.66
N GLY A 398 -6.02 5.85 5.63
CA GLY A 398 -5.64 6.94 4.73
C GLY A 398 -5.73 6.59 3.24
N CYS A 399 -5.58 5.31 2.89
CA CYS A 399 -5.69 4.83 1.51
C CYS A 399 -7.01 4.10 1.25
N HIS A 400 -7.60 3.47 2.28
CA HIS A 400 -8.85 2.71 2.17
C HIS A 400 -10.07 3.56 2.49
N THR A 401 -10.19 4.70 1.81
CA THR A 401 -11.30 5.66 1.87
C THR A 401 -11.83 5.95 0.47
N GLY A 402 -12.67 6.95 0.33
CA GLY A 402 -13.21 7.41 -0.93
C GLY A 402 -12.27 8.24 -1.81
N ILE A 403 -10.94 8.18 -1.67
CA ILE A 403 -10.01 8.92 -2.52
C ILE A 403 -10.16 8.57 -4.00
N GLY A 404 -9.97 9.55 -4.88
CA GLY A 404 -10.34 9.51 -6.29
C GLY A 404 -9.83 8.30 -7.08
N VAL A 405 -8.61 7.82 -6.78
CA VAL A 405 -8.01 6.71 -7.51
C VAL A 405 -8.61 5.33 -7.18
N THR A 406 -9.24 5.16 -6.03
CA THR A 406 -9.70 3.84 -5.57
C THR A 406 -10.90 3.32 -6.39
N VAL A 407 -11.06 2.01 -6.40
CA VAL A 407 -12.25 1.30 -6.86
C VAL A 407 -12.80 0.49 -5.70
N ASP A 408 -13.98 0.83 -5.22
CA ASP A 408 -14.57 0.34 -3.97
C ASP A 408 -13.60 0.41 -2.78
N GLN A 409 -12.92 1.56 -2.63
CA GLN A 409 -11.94 1.87 -1.58
C GLN A 409 -10.77 0.87 -1.48
N THR A 410 -10.49 0.18 -2.58
CA THR A 410 -9.40 -0.79 -2.69
C THR A 410 -8.53 -0.55 -3.93
N PHE A 411 -7.41 -1.28 -4.03
CA PHE A 411 -6.46 -1.21 -5.14
C PHE A 411 -6.33 -2.55 -5.89
N SER A 412 -6.99 -3.60 -5.44
CA SER A 412 -6.65 -5.00 -5.72
C SER A 412 -6.88 -5.44 -7.19
N LEU A 413 -8.04 -5.99 -7.52
CA LEU A 413 -8.29 -6.64 -8.82
C LEU A 413 -8.10 -5.74 -10.05
N PRO A 414 -8.32 -4.41 -10.01
CA PRO A 414 -8.02 -3.55 -11.15
C PRO A 414 -6.59 -3.66 -11.67
N ARG A 415 -5.64 -4.01 -10.80
CA ARG A 415 -4.22 -4.12 -11.13
C ARG A 415 -3.73 -5.53 -11.39
N LYS A 416 -4.62 -6.54 -11.25
CA LYS A 416 -4.30 -7.95 -11.45
C LYS A 416 -3.88 -8.21 -12.91
N VAL A 417 -2.84 -9.03 -13.08
CA VAL A 417 -2.44 -9.55 -14.39
C VAL A 417 -3.57 -10.40 -14.97
N PRO A 418 -4.02 -10.16 -16.23
CA PRO A 418 -5.14 -10.90 -16.81
C PRO A 418 -4.80 -12.35 -17.14
N GLY A 419 -5.81 -13.20 -17.12
CA GLY A 419 -5.71 -14.60 -17.51
C GLY A 419 -5.05 -15.49 -16.45
N ALA A 420 -4.68 -16.71 -16.85
CA ALA A 420 -4.09 -17.72 -15.96
C ALA A 420 -2.78 -17.25 -15.31
N ALA A 421 -1.96 -16.50 -16.04
CA ALA A 421 -0.69 -15.97 -15.51
C ALA A 421 -0.88 -15.02 -14.31
N GLY A 422 -2.08 -14.45 -14.13
CA GLY A 422 -2.41 -13.57 -13.02
C GLY A 422 -2.80 -14.32 -11.74
N TRP A 423 -2.92 -15.62 -11.74
CA TRP A 423 -3.19 -16.41 -10.55
C TRP A 423 -1.92 -17.09 -10.05
N GLY A 424 -1.66 -16.97 -8.76
CA GLY A 424 -0.47 -17.51 -8.10
C GLY A 424 0.14 -16.51 -7.12
N PRO A 425 1.09 -16.95 -6.31
CA PRO A 425 1.87 -16.06 -5.45
C PRO A 425 2.48 -14.91 -6.25
N GLN A 426 2.62 -13.74 -5.63
CA GLN A 426 3.15 -12.55 -6.29
C GLN A 426 4.52 -12.82 -6.90
N SER A 427 4.67 -12.42 -8.13
CA SER A 427 5.92 -12.41 -8.87
C SER A 427 5.93 -11.19 -9.79
N LEU A 428 7.01 -10.47 -9.78
CA LEU A 428 7.21 -9.31 -10.69
C LEU A 428 7.76 -9.74 -12.05
N ALA A 429 8.15 -11.02 -12.18
CA ALA A 429 8.75 -11.56 -13.40
C ALA A 429 7.78 -11.50 -14.57
N GLY A 430 8.23 -10.91 -15.69
CA GLY A 430 7.45 -10.79 -16.92
C GLY A 430 6.34 -9.74 -16.88
N ILE A 431 6.14 -9.02 -15.77
CA ILE A 431 5.20 -7.90 -15.73
C ILE A 431 5.85 -6.70 -16.42
N GLN A 432 5.24 -6.25 -17.50
CA GLN A 432 5.71 -5.07 -18.22
C GLN A 432 5.12 -3.78 -17.62
N ASP A 433 5.82 -2.66 -17.85
CA ASP A 433 5.33 -1.34 -17.48
C ASP A 433 4.22 -0.88 -18.43
N VAL A 434 3.07 -1.55 -18.36
CA VAL A 434 1.89 -1.19 -19.12
C VAL A 434 1.33 0.16 -18.67
N PRO A 435 0.71 0.95 -19.59
CA PRO A 435 0.11 2.23 -19.24
C PRO A 435 -1.16 2.06 -18.41
N GLN A 436 -1.58 3.12 -17.75
CA GLN A 436 -2.94 3.22 -17.22
C GLN A 436 -3.95 3.34 -18.36
N ALA A 437 -5.17 2.84 -18.14
CA ALA A 437 -6.24 2.93 -19.13
C ALA A 437 -6.45 4.38 -19.60
N GLY A 438 -6.51 4.56 -20.91
CA GLY A 438 -6.61 5.87 -21.55
C GLY A 438 -5.29 6.64 -21.70
N SER A 439 -4.16 6.09 -21.22
CA SER A 439 -2.83 6.65 -21.43
C SER A 439 -2.05 5.86 -22.49
N LYS A 440 -1.17 6.55 -23.22
CA LYS A 440 -0.20 5.93 -24.13
C LYS A 440 1.19 5.79 -23.51
N GLU A 441 1.40 6.38 -22.34
CA GLU A 441 2.68 6.38 -21.65
C GLU A 441 2.73 5.29 -20.60
N PRO A 442 3.81 4.46 -20.54
CA PRO A 442 4.03 3.49 -19.49
C PRO A 442 3.88 4.13 -18.10
N GLU A 443 3.25 3.44 -17.17
CA GLU A 443 2.83 4.03 -15.90
C GLU A 443 4.00 4.44 -15.01
N ILE A 444 5.02 3.57 -14.84
CA ILE A 444 6.19 3.89 -14.01
C ILE A 444 7.00 5.00 -14.66
N LEU A 445 7.16 4.98 -16.00
CA LEU A 445 7.79 6.08 -16.72
C LEU A 445 7.09 7.41 -16.45
N ARG A 446 5.75 7.42 -16.53
CA ARG A 446 4.94 8.62 -16.25
C ARG A 446 5.10 9.09 -14.81
N TYR A 447 5.09 8.15 -13.86
CA TYR A 447 5.32 8.43 -12.45
C TYR A 447 6.70 9.09 -12.24
N LEU A 448 7.77 8.46 -12.69
CA LEU A 448 9.14 8.99 -12.52
C LEU A 448 9.30 10.37 -13.16
N ARG A 449 8.68 10.59 -14.33
CA ARG A 449 8.72 11.91 -14.99
C ARG A 449 8.01 12.99 -14.18
N ARG A 450 6.84 12.67 -13.61
CA ARG A 450 6.03 13.63 -12.88
C ARG A 450 6.60 13.96 -11.51
N VAL A 451 7.11 12.98 -10.78
CA VAL A 451 7.68 13.21 -9.45
C VAL A 451 9.16 13.61 -9.49
N GLY A 452 9.82 13.60 -10.65
CA GLY A 452 11.22 13.99 -10.78
C GLY A 452 12.19 13.01 -10.12
N GLY A 453 11.79 11.76 -9.89
CA GLY A 453 12.62 10.65 -9.39
C GLY A 453 13.10 10.79 -7.96
N GLY A 454 13.58 11.95 -7.55
CA GLY A 454 14.04 12.24 -6.19
C GLY A 454 12.97 12.77 -5.27
N ASP A 455 11.83 13.12 -5.82
CA ASP A 455 10.71 13.68 -5.07
C ASP A 455 9.76 12.61 -4.51
N GLU A 456 10.12 11.36 -4.62
CA GLU A 456 9.47 10.30 -3.86
C GLU A 456 9.90 10.44 -2.39
N PHE A 457 8.96 10.36 -1.46
CA PHE A 457 9.18 10.72 -0.04
C PHE A 457 10.29 9.88 0.65
N ARG A 458 10.70 8.77 0.08
CA ARG A 458 11.79 7.93 0.58
C ARG A 458 13.17 8.36 0.10
N ALA A 459 13.25 9.40 -0.73
CA ALA A 459 14.53 9.91 -1.27
C ALA A 459 15.43 8.78 -1.82
N ASN A 460 14.92 7.97 -2.74
CA ASN A 460 15.57 6.76 -3.24
C ASN A 460 16.78 7.08 -4.13
N ALA A 461 17.96 7.23 -3.50
CA ALA A 461 19.21 7.58 -4.19
C ALA A 461 19.58 6.59 -5.30
N GLU A 462 19.30 5.29 -5.12
CA GLU A 462 19.58 4.27 -6.13
C GLU A 462 18.71 4.46 -7.40
N MET A 463 17.45 4.86 -7.24
CA MET A 463 16.59 5.22 -8.37
C MET A 463 17.10 6.47 -9.10
N LEU A 464 17.58 7.47 -8.35
CA LEU A 464 18.18 8.67 -8.92
C LEU A 464 19.43 8.33 -9.73
N GLU A 465 20.35 7.56 -9.17
CA GLU A 465 21.57 7.15 -9.85
C GLU A 465 21.27 6.34 -11.12
N ARG A 466 20.33 5.41 -11.05
CA ARG A 466 19.98 4.53 -12.17
C ARG A 466 19.26 5.23 -13.29
N TYR A 467 18.32 6.12 -12.99
CA TYR A 467 17.36 6.62 -13.98
C TYR A 467 17.42 8.12 -14.20
N PHE A 468 18.22 8.87 -13.42
CA PHE A 468 18.35 10.31 -13.55
C PHE A 468 19.82 10.76 -13.68
N PRO A 469 20.60 10.20 -14.62
CA PRO A 469 21.97 10.65 -14.82
C PRO A 469 22.01 12.14 -15.16
N GLY A 470 22.81 12.91 -14.40
CA GLY A 470 22.85 14.37 -14.53
C GLY A 470 21.55 15.08 -14.20
N GLY A 471 20.68 14.46 -13.37
CA GLY A 471 19.39 15.02 -12.94
C GLY A 471 18.27 14.96 -14.00
N ARG A 472 18.47 14.24 -15.09
CA ARG A 472 17.48 14.08 -16.19
C ARG A 472 17.04 12.64 -16.31
N LEU A 473 15.73 12.42 -16.46
CA LEU A 473 15.18 11.09 -16.65
C LEU A 473 15.70 10.44 -17.94
N ASP A 474 16.40 9.31 -17.81
CA ASP A 474 16.74 8.43 -18.93
C ASP A 474 15.51 7.63 -19.37
N THR A 475 14.73 8.28 -20.22
CA THR A 475 13.48 7.71 -20.75
C THR A 475 13.75 6.41 -21.55
N ALA A 476 14.88 6.31 -22.26
CA ALA A 476 15.20 5.13 -23.06
C ALA A 476 15.45 3.92 -22.15
N ARG A 477 16.16 4.12 -21.05
CA ARG A 477 16.43 3.08 -20.06
C ARG A 477 15.14 2.59 -19.38
N VAL A 478 14.28 3.52 -18.94
CA VAL A 478 13.01 3.16 -18.30
C VAL A 478 12.08 2.42 -19.27
N ARG A 479 12.01 2.84 -20.54
CA ARG A 479 11.20 2.19 -21.58
C ARG A 479 11.61 0.75 -21.90
N ARG A 480 12.76 0.28 -21.44
CA ARG A 480 13.13 -1.14 -21.61
C ARG A 480 12.14 -2.10 -20.92
N ALA A 481 11.51 -1.66 -19.85
CA ALA A 481 10.48 -2.42 -19.13
C ALA A 481 9.07 -2.29 -19.74
N ALA A 482 8.88 -1.37 -20.68
CA ALA A 482 7.59 -1.16 -21.34
C ALA A 482 7.25 -2.28 -22.33
N PRO A 483 5.99 -2.46 -22.72
CA PRO A 483 5.59 -3.37 -23.77
C PRO A 483 6.40 -3.16 -25.06
N GLY A 484 6.92 -4.27 -25.61
CA GLY A 484 7.86 -4.25 -26.75
C GLY A 484 9.32 -3.97 -26.36
N GLY A 485 9.62 -3.68 -25.12
CA GLY A 485 10.98 -3.62 -24.57
C GLY A 485 11.57 -4.99 -24.27
N LYS A 486 12.85 -5.00 -23.87
CA LYS A 486 13.60 -6.25 -23.57
C LYS A 486 13.60 -6.64 -22.10
N GLY A 487 12.97 -5.82 -21.23
CA GLY A 487 12.93 -6.01 -19.78
C GLY A 487 11.50 -6.09 -19.22
N ASP A 488 11.40 -6.11 -17.91
CA ASP A 488 10.16 -6.03 -17.15
C ASP A 488 10.31 -5.06 -15.97
N ILE A 489 9.27 -4.90 -15.13
CA ILE A 489 9.28 -3.94 -14.03
C ILE A 489 10.33 -4.25 -12.95
N ARG A 490 10.87 -5.47 -12.88
CA ARG A 490 11.98 -5.80 -11.97
C ARG A 490 13.19 -4.91 -12.25
N ASP A 491 13.46 -4.60 -13.51
CA ASP A 491 14.56 -3.69 -13.88
C ASP A 491 14.38 -2.31 -13.24
N LEU A 492 13.13 -1.90 -12.96
CA LEU A 492 12.79 -0.58 -12.45
C LEU A 492 12.75 -0.52 -10.91
N ILE A 493 12.16 -1.53 -10.27
CA ILE A 493 11.79 -1.46 -8.87
C ILE A 493 12.52 -2.48 -7.95
N THR A 494 13.47 -3.23 -8.48
CA THR A 494 14.32 -4.13 -7.68
C THR A 494 15.55 -3.39 -7.16
N PRO A 495 15.84 -3.46 -5.84
CA PRO A 495 17.02 -2.85 -5.26
C PRO A 495 18.30 -3.65 -5.59
N SER A 496 19.46 -3.01 -5.42
CA SER A 496 20.70 -3.76 -5.25
C SER A 496 20.65 -4.59 -3.97
N ARG A 497 21.45 -5.67 -3.93
CA ARG A 497 21.56 -6.51 -2.73
C ARG A 497 21.95 -5.70 -1.48
N ASN A 498 22.89 -4.77 -1.64
CA ASN A 498 23.32 -3.91 -0.56
C ASN A 498 22.19 -3.02 -0.05
N ARG A 499 21.43 -2.37 -0.96
CA ARG A 499 20.29 -1.53 -0.57
C ARG A 499 19.22 -2.34 0.15
N ALA A 500 18.86 -3.52 -0.34
CA ALA A 500 17.88 -4.39 0.30
C ALA A 500 18.27 -4.68 1.76
N LEU A 501 19.49 -5.16 1.99
CA LEU A 501 19.97 -5.47 3.34
C LEU A 501 20.04 -4.24 4.25
N GLN A 502 20.42 -3.08 3.72
CA GLN A 502 20.45 -1.86 4.53
C GLN A 502 19.03 -1.42 4.94
N LEU A 503 18.05 -1.52 4.04
CA LEU A 503 16.65 -1.19 4.34
C LEU A 503 16.04 -2.21 5.33
N ASP A 504 16.38 -3.49 5.21
CA ASP A 504 15.97 -4.50 6.18
C ASP A 504 16.53 -4.19 7.58
N LYS A 505 17.81 -3.86 7.69
CA LYS A 505 18.44 -3.44 8.96
C LYS A 505 17.77 -2.18 9.53
N ALA A 506 17.47 -1.20 8.68
CA ALA A 506 16.77 0.01 9.11
C ALA A 506 15.37 -0.31 9.66
N TYR A 507 14.64 -1.23 9.03
CA TYR A 507 13.34 -1.65 9.54
C TYR A 507 13.44 -2.48 10.83
N MET A 508 14.46 -3.34 10.96
CA MET A 508 14.74 -4.04 12.21
C MET A 508 14.94 -3.10 13.40
N LEU A 509 15.52 -1.90 13.17
CA LEU A 509 15.65 -0.89 14.22
C LEU A 509 14.28 -0.31 14.61
N ILE A 510 13.41 0.00 13.64
CA ILE A 510 12.03 0.45 13.90
C ILE A 510 11.26 -0.61 14.70
N VAL A 511 11.44 -1.90 14.38
CA VAL A 511 10.85 -3.03 15.13
C VAL A 511 11.37 -3.06 16.56
N ARG A 512 12.67 -2.98 16.78
CA ARG A 512 13.28 -2.99 18.12
C ARG A 512 12.82 -1.80 18.98
N GLU A 513 12.66 -0.64 18.35
CA GLU A 513 12.17 0.59 18.99
C GLU A 513 10.65 0.60 19.20
N GLN A 514 9.87 -0.25 18.53
CA GLN A 514 8.40 -0.23 18.48
C GLN A 514 7.86 1.15 18.09
N SER A 515 8.57 1.83 17.20
CA SER A 515 8.29 3.23 16.83
C SER A 515 7.36 3.38 15.61
N PHE A 516 6.51 2.39 15.33
CA PHE A 516 5.64 2.34 14.14
C PHE A 516 4.66 3.50 14.01
N ILE A 517 4.18 4.05 15.13
CA ILE A 517 3.33 5.25 15.13
C ILE A 517 4.06 6.51 14.66
N HIS A 518 5.39 6.45 14.62
CA HIS A 518 6.28 7.48 14.08
C HIS A 518 6.74 7.21 12.65
N GLY A 519 6.22 6.19 12.00
CA GLY A 519 6.49 5.81 10.60
C GLY A 519 7.04 4.40 10.46
N ARG A 520 6.64 3.74 9.36
CA ARG A 520 7.01 2.36 9.00
C ARG A 520 7.96 2.30 7.82
N ASP A 521 8.29 3.45 7.24
CA ASP A 521 9.17 3.53 6.08
C ASP A 521 10.62 3.52 6.52
N ALA A 522 11.34 2.47 6.13
CA ALA A 522 12.76 2.36 6.40
C ALA A 522 13.55 3.31 5.49
N LEU A 523 14.37 4.17 6.08
CA LEU A 523 15.27 5.07 5.38
C LEU A 523 16.71 4.80 5.77
N LEU A 524 17.62 4.99 4.82
CA LEU A 524 19.06 4.87 5.05
C LEU A 524 19.66 6.13 5.67
N ALA A 525 19.03 7.27 5.45
CA ALA A 525 19.41 8.58 5.99
C ALA A 525 18.16 9.43 6.17
N PRO A 526 18.21 10.50 6.98
CA PRO A 526 17.10 11.43 7.13
C PRO A 526 16.58 11.95 5.79
N ALA A 527 15.26 11.99 5.62
CA ALA A 527 14.63 12.45 4.39
C ALA A 527 14.85 13.96 4.22
N ALA A 528 15.53 14.35 3.13
CA ALA A 528 15.74 15.75 2.79
C ALA A 528 14.58 16.35 1.97
N ASN A 529 13.75 15.50 1.38
CA ASN A 529 12.68 15.87 0.44
C ASN A 529 11.27 15.80 1.05
N VAL A 530 11.16 15.88 2.38
CA VAL A 530 9.90 15.83 3.10
C VAL A 530 9.81 17.03 4.05
N HIS A 531 8.63 17.61 4.16
CA HIS A 531 8.37 18.65 5.15
C HIS A 531 8.25 18.05 6.55
N ALA A 532 8.98 18.61 7.52
CA ALA A 532 8.76 18.33 8.93
C ALA A 532 7.61 19.17 9.49
N GLN A 533 7.46 20.39 8.96
CA GLN A 533 6.42 21.35 9.33
C GLN A 533 5.93 22.05 8.07
N LEU A 534 4.63 22.20 7.95
CA LEU A 534 3.98 23.01 6.92
C LEU A 534 3.60 24.37 7.51
N ASP A 535 4.25 25.43 7.03
CA ASP A 535 4.03 26.79 7.54
C ASP A 535 2.72 27.40 7.03
N ASN A 536 2.37 27.03 5.80
CA ASN A 536 1.15 27.45 5.14
C ASN A 536 0.65 26.35 4.16
N ASN A 537 -0.48 26.58 3.55
CA ASN A 537 -1.06 25.66 2.57
C ASN A 537 -0.51 25.90 1.16
N ASP A 538 0.56 26.64 1.01
CA ASP A 538 1.17 26.91 -0.29
C ASP A 538 2.17 25.82 -0.68
N THR A 539 2.01 25.30 -1.87
CA THR A 539 2.93 24.35 -2.50
C THR A 539 3.45 24.94 -3.80
N ALA A 540 4.59 24.39 -4.29
CA ALA A 540 5.08 24.71 -5.64
C ALA A 540 4.04 24.37 -6.72
N LEU A 541 3.13 23.43 -6.46
CA LEU A 541 2.04 23.07 -7.36
C LEU A 541 0.98 24.16 -7.46
N LYS A 542 0.63 24.80 -6.36
CA LYS A 542 -0.31 25.93 -6.33
C LYS A 542 0.20 27.08 -7.19
N ALA A 543 1.47 27.42 -7.07
CA ALA A 543 2.10 28.45 -7.88
C ALA A 543 2.18 28.06 -9.39
N SER A 544 2.42 26.80 -9.69
CA SER A 544 2.52 26.31 -11.09
C SER A 544 1.18 26.08 -11.76
N GLY A 545 0.09 25.96 -11.00
CA GLY A 545 -1.24 25.58 -11.49
C GLY A 545 -1.34 24.15 -12.03
N ARG A 546 -0.31 23.31 -11.85
CA ARG A 546 -0.24 21.96 -12.42
C ARG A 546 -1.06 20.98 -11.60
N THR A 547 -2.13 20.46 -12.17
CA THR A 547 -2.93 19.36 -11.63
C THR A 547 -3.13 18.29 -12.67
N TYR A 548 -3.26 17.06 -12.21
CA TYR A 548 -3.48 15.90 -13.06
C TYR A 548 -4.79 15.22 -12.69
N ARG A 549 -5.66 15.01 -13.68
CA ARG A 549 -6.97 14.36 -13.50
C ARG A 549 -6.99 12.94 -14.06
N ASP A 550 -5.91 12.55 -14.72
CA ASP A 550 -5.82 11.36 -15.58
C ASP A 550 -5.29 10.12 -14.86
N GLY A 551 -5.12 10.16 -13.54
CA GLY A 551 -4.77 8.99 -12.74
C GLY A 551 -5.89 7.95 -12.79
N ARG A 552 -5.54 6.68 -13.11
CA ARG A 552 -6.47 5.56 -13.16
C ARG A 552 -5.86 4.36 -12.46
N LEU A 553 -6.72 3.62 -11.76
CA LEU A 553 -6.30 2.36 -11.16
C LEU A 553 -6.20 1.24 -12.21
N TRP A 554 -7.05 1.29 -13.22
CA TRP A 554 -7.06 0.31 -14.31
C TRP A 554 -5.85 0.44 -15.21
N LEU A 555 -5.34 -0.74 -15.64
CA LEU A 555 -4.19 -0.86 -16.52
C LEU A 555 -4.63 -1.35 -17.91
N ASP A 556 -4.01 -0.81 -18.95
CA ASP A 556 -4.20 -1.27 -20.32
C ASP A 556 -3.19 -2.38 -20.64
N TRP A 557 -3.56 -3.59 -20.29
CA TRP A 557 -2.74 -4.78 -20.52
C TRP A 557 -2.60 -5.17 -22.01
N ASP A 558 -3.49 -4.64 -22.85
CA ASP A 558 -3.53 -4.94 -24.29
C ASP A 558 -2.95 -3.79 -25.15
N ALA A 559 -2.52 -2.70 -24.54
CA ALA A 559 -2.08 -1.46 -25.21
C ALA A 559 -1.01 -1.64 -26.29
N PHE A 560 -0.27 -2.74 -26.26
CA PHE A 560 0.85 -2.99 -27.16
C PHE A 560 0.90 -4.43 -27.68
N GLN A 561 -0.19 -5.17 -27.63
CA GLN A 561 -0.27 -6.42 -28.37
C GLN A 561 -0.21 -6.07 -29.86
N ALA A 562 0.84 -6.53 -30.56
CA ALA A 562 0.89 -6.40 -32.00
C ALA A 562 -0.42 -6.98 -32.58
N PRO A 563 -1.06 -6.31 -33.56
CA PRO A 563 -2.20 -6.90 -34.24
C PRO A 563 -1.78 -8.29 -34.71
N ALA A 564 -2.58 -9.31 -34.34
CA ALA A 564 -2.34 -10.65 -34.82
C ALA A 564 -2.12 -10.57 -36.33
N ALA A 565 -0.99 -11.07 -36.81
CA ALA A 565 -0.66 -11.06 -38.24
C ALA A 565 -1.90 -11.60 -38.95
N SER A 566 -2.56 -10.74 -39.71
CA SER A 566 -3.67 -11.12 -40.56
C SER A 566 -3.18 -12.28 -41.41
N ALA A 567 -3.79 -13.44 -41.27
CA ALA A 567 -3.52 -14.57 -42.11
C ALA A 567 -3.62 -14.07 -43.55
N THR A 568 -2.47 -13.90 -44.19
CA THR A 568 -2.37 -13.58 -45.61
C THR A 568 -3.07 -14.70 -46.35
N SER A 569 -4.24 -14.38 -46.91
CA SER A 569 -4.90 -15.16 -47.92
C SER A 569 -3.86 -15.53 -48.99
N GLN A 570 -3.54 -16.80 -49.11
CA GLN A 570 -2.81 -17.31 -50.28
C GLN A 570 -3.60 -16.97 -51.55
N PRO A 571 -3.01 -16.41 -52.55
CA PRO A 571 -3.65 -16.33 -53.88
C PRO A 571 -3.76 -17.74 -54.50
N ARG A 572 -4.91 -17.98 -55.06
CA ARG A 572 -5.18 -19.19 -55.87
C ARG A 572 -4.30 -19.27 -57.10
#